data_7dc19549a178dc23fcdb967855eb44fe
#
_entry.id   7dc19549a178dc23fcdb967855eb44fe
#
_cell.length_a   1.000
_cell.length_b   1.000
_cell.length_c   1.000
_cell.angle_alpha   90.00
_cell.angle_beta   90.00
_cell.angle_gamma   90.00
#
_symmetry.space_group_name_H-M   'P 1'
#
loop_
_entity.id
_entity.type
_entity.pdbx_description
1 polymer ?
#
loop_
_entity_poly.entity_id
_entity_poly.type
_entity_poly.pdbx_seq_one_letter_code
_entity_poly.pdbx_strand_id
1 'polypeptide(L)'
;DDNWMNNSFASRERVKMDLFRRFGAIAAAGDRHLAEFCPGGWYLKDPETVKSWCFGLTTVAWRKEDLKKRLARSERLYTGEEAPVINQTGEEGVQQMRAILGLRDLVTNVNVPNLGQIPNLPLGAVVETNAHFSADSVRPVFAGPLPDSIYPLISRVSGIQELIVQAALDRDLEQAFRAFQMDPNMNLSMPDARKLFDEMIENTKKYLGMYFN
;
A
#
# COMPACT_ATOMS: atom_id res chain seq x y z
N ASP A 1 -13.87 25.36 12.30
CA ASP A 1 -15.13 24.89 11.72
C ASP A 1 -14.79 23.88 10.63
N ASP A 2 -15.07 22.57 10.87
CA ASP A 2 -14.80 21.49 9.92
C ASP A 2 -15.80 21.44 8.75
N ASN A 3 -16.61 22.47 8.63
CA ASN A 3 -17.67 22.59 7.63
C ASN A 3 -17.15 22.60 6.18
N TRP A 4 -15.90 23.03 5.97
CA TRP A 4 -15.25 23.01 4.66
C TRP A 4 -15.12 21.58 4.08
N MET A 5 -14.78 20.58 4.91
CA MET A 5 -14.70 19.17 4.47
C MET A 5 -16.06 18.64 4.04
N ASN A 6 -17.11 19.01 4.78
CA ASN A 6 -18.46 18.57 4.46
C ASN A 6 -18.98 19.16 3.15
N ASN A 7 -18.63 20.39 2.85
CA ASN A 7 -19.11 21.10 1.66
C ASN A 7 -18.22 20.85 0.42
N SER A 8 -16.90 20.71 0.61
CA SER A 8 -15.95 20.59 -0.50
C SER A 8 -15.65 19.14 -0.90
N PHE A 9 -15.79 18.18 0.04
CA PHE A 9 -15.45 16.77 -0.17
C PHE A 9 -16.57 15.87 0.37
N ALA A 10 -17.77 16.05 -0.16
CA ALA A 10 -18.97 15.38 0.34
C ALA A 10 -18.92 13.86 0.27
N SER A 11 -18.10 13.26 -0.58
CA SER A 11 -18.16 11.83 -0.84
C SER A 11 -16.89 11.04 -0.54
N ARG A 12 -15.69 11.58 -0.75
CA ARG A 12 -14.43 10.85 -0.66
C ARG A 12 -13.26 11.82 -0.56
N GLU A 13 -12.04 11.31 -0.28
CA GLU A 13 -10.80 12.08 -0.21
C GLU A 13 -10.69 13.02 1.02
N ARG A 14 -11.48 12.77 2.06
CA ARG A 14 -11.48 13.59 3.27
C ARG A 14 -10.22 13.40 4.10
N VAL A 15 -9.77 12.14 4.26
CA VAL A 15 -8.53 11.81 4.96
C VAL A 15 -7.34 12.42 4.21
N LYS A 16 -7.31 12.26 2.89
CA LYS A 16 -6.26 12.84 2.04
C LYS A 16 -6.17 14.36 2.22
N MET A 17 -7.29 15.05 2.19
CA MET A 17 -7.32 16.50 2.31
C MET A 17 -7.04 16.99 3.73
N ASP A 18 -7.44 16.24 4.76
CA ASP A 18 -7.05 16.54 6.14
C ASP A 18 -5.54 16.38 6.33
N LEU A 19 -4.95 15.31 5.81
CA LEU A 19 -3.50 15.09 5.82
C LEU A 19 -2.77 16.21 5.06
N PHE A 20 -3.25 16.57 3.86
CA PHE A 20 -2.67 17.68 3.11
C PHE A 20 -2.70 18.99 3.90
N ARG A 21 -3.82 19.31 4.53
CA ARG A 21 -3.95 20.52 5.36
C ARG A 21 -2.99 20.55 6.55
N ARG A 22 -2.76 19.37 7.18
CA ARG A 22 -1.90 19.26 8.37
C ARG A 22 -0.41 19.18 8.04
N PHE A 23 -0.09 18.46 6.98
CA PHE A 23 1.29 18.09 6.66
C PHE A 23 1.86 18.80 5.43
N GLY A 24 1.02 19.51 4.67
CA GLY A 24 1.47 20.33 3.54
C GLY A 24 1.83 19.56 2.27
N ALA A 25 1.61 18.24 2.24
CA ALA A 25 1.83 17.43 1.04
C ALA A 25 0.63 16.54 0.77
N ILE A 26 0.29 16.41 -0.51
CA ILE A 26 -0.82 15.58 -0.94
C ILE A 26 -0.36 14.14 -1.15
N ALA A 27 -1.08 13.19 -0.58
CA ALA A 27 -0.76 11.77 -0.73
C ALA A 27 -1.40 11.20 -2.00
N ALA A 28 -0.75 10.21 -2.61
CA ALA A 28 -1.25 9.54 -3.82
C ALA A 28 -2.43 8.60 -3.52
N ALA A 29 -2.36 7.84 -2.41
CA ALA A 29 -3.36 6.84 -2.06
C ALA A 29 -4.74 7.44 -1.73
N GLY A 30 -5.79 6.63 -1.83
CA GLY A 30 -7.14 7.00 -1.38
C GLY A 30 -7.30 6.88 0.13
N ASP A 31 -8.37 7.46 0.67
CA ASP A 31 -8.63 7.64 2.10
C ASP A 31 -8.45 6.39 2.96
N ARG A 32 -8.99 5.25 2.50
CA ARG A 32 -8.88 3.99 3.24
C ARG A 32 -7.43 3.57 3.46
N HIS A 33 -6.62 3.62 2.43
CA HIS A 33 -5.22 3.23 2.50
C HIS A 33 -4.40 4.24 3.30
N LEU A 34 -4.68 5.54 3.17
CA LEU A 34 -4.02 6.55 4.00
C LEU A 34 -4.31 6.34 5.48
N ALA A 35 -5.57 6.03 5.83
CA ALA A 35 -5.96 5.73 7.21
C ALA A 35 -5.22 4.51 7.78
N GLU A 36 -4.97 3.48 6.97
CA GLU A 36 -4.24 2.27 7.36
C GLU A 36 -2.76 2.52 7.71
N PHE A 37 -2.14 3.54 7.13
CA PHE A 37 -0.74 3.90 7.38
C PHE A 37 -0.54 5.02 8.42
N CYS A 38 -1.63 5.62 8.88
CA CYS A 38 -1.60 6.56 9.99
C CYS A 38 -1.66 5.83 11.35
N PRO A 39 -1.19 6.44 12.46
CA PRO A 39 -1.44 5.92 13.78
C PRO A 39 -2.94 5.61 14.00
N GLY A 40 -3.26 4.40 14.47
CA GLY A 40 -4.62 3.83 14.43
C GLY A 40 -5.71 4.66 15.09
N GLY A 41 -5.36 5.49 16.07
CA GLY A 41 -6.33 6.39 16.71
C GLY A 41 -6.75 7.60 15.88
N TRP A 42 -6.11 7.90 14.74
CA TRP A 42 -6.43 9.10 13.96
C TRP A 42 -7.73 8.94 13.16
N TYR A 43 -7.84 7.87 12.38
CA TYR A 43 -8.95 7.68 11.44
C TYR A 43 -9.63 6.31 11.59
N LEU A 44 -9.01 5.37 12.32
CA LEU A 44 -9.47 3.99 12.48
C LEU A 44 -9.83 3.63 13.94
N LYS A 45 -10.02 4.63 14.80
CA LYS A 45 -10.30 4.40 16.22
C LYS A 45 -11.48 3.45 16.48
N ASP A 46 -12.57 3.67 15.77
CA ASP A 46 -13.82 2.93 15.90
C ASP A 46 -14.67 3.10 14.61
N PRO A 47 -15.77 2.31 14.45
CA PRO A 47 -16.63 2.40 13.29
C PRO A 47 -17.28 3.78 13.07
N GLU A 48 -17.57 4.50 14.16
CA GLU A 48 -18.16 5.84 14.12
C GLU A 48 -17.16 6.84 13.52
N THR A 49 -15.90 6.74 13.91
CA THR A 49 -14.80 7.54 13.34
C THR A 49 -14.68 7.28 11.84
N VAL A 50 -14.60 6.02 11.41
CA VAL A 50 -14.54 5.65 9.98
C VAL A 50 -15.72 6.24 9.20
N LYS A 51 -16.93 6.11 9.75
CA LYS A 51 -18.14 6.66 9.13
C LYS A 51 -18.11 8.18 9.03
N SER A 52 -17.62 8.87 10.06
CA SER A 52 -17.52 10.34 10.07
C SER A 52 -16.57 10.88 8.99
N TRP A 53 -15.53 10.13 8.68
CA TRP A 53 -14.57 10.44 7.60
C TRP A 53 -15.06 9.98 6.21
N CYS A 54 -16.25 9.39 6.11
CA CYS A 54 -16.93 9.00 4.86
C CYS A 54 -16.14 8.01 3.98
N PHE A 55 -15.32 7.16 4.56
CA PHE A 55 -14.73 6.03 3.84
C PHE A 55 -15.23 4.69 4.40
N GLY A 56 -15.09 3.63 3.63
CA GLY A 56 -15.49 2.28 4.02
C GLY A 56 -14.32 1.31 4.02
N LEU A 57 -14.32 0.40 4.99
CA LEU A 57 -13.39 -0.72 5.04
C LEU A 57 -13.95 -1.91 4.25
N THR A 58 -13.10 -2.60 3.51
CA THR A 58 -13.49 -3.80 2.77
C THR A 58 -13.44 -5.01 3.70
N THR A 59 -14.60 -5.59 4.02
CA THR A 59 -14.68 -6.76 4.90
C THR A 59 -14.14 -8.02 4.25
N VAL A 60 -13.64 -8.97 5.06
CA VAL A 60 -13.21 -10.30 4.59
C VAL A 60 -14.37 -11.05 3.92
N ALA A 61 -15.58 -10.95 4.46
CA ALA A 61 -16.77 -11.56 3.88
C ALA A 61 -17.04 -11.05 2.46
N TRP A 62 -16.98 -9.73 2.25
CA TRP A 62 -17.13 -9.13 0.94
C TRP A 62 -16.04 -9.62 -0.04
N ARG A 63 -14.78 -9.65 0.40
CA ARG A 63 -13.65 -10.12 -0.44
C ARG A 63 -13.81 -11.57 -0.88
N LYS A 64 -14.27 -12.44 0.03
CA LYS A 64 -14.55 -13.86 -0.29
C LYS A 64 -15.66 -14.01 -1.31
N GLU A 65 -16.73 -13.23 -1.19
CA GLU A 65 -17.84 -13.28 -2.14
C GLU A 65 -17.46 -12.70 -3.51
N ASP A 66 -16.75 -11.59 -3.52
CA ASP A 66 -16.21 -10.99 -4.74
C ASP A 66 -15.24 -11.95 -5.48
N LEU A 67 -14.37 -12.64 -4.72
CA LEU A 67 -13.49 -13.66 -5.32
C LEU A 67 -14.26 -14.77 -6.02
N LYS A 68 -15.34 -15.29 -5.42
CA LYS A 68 -16.19 -16.31 -6.06
C LYS A 68 -16.77 -15.80 -7.39
N LYS A 69 -17.28 -14.57 -7.40
CA LYS A 69 -17.83 -13.94 -8.61
C LYS A 69 -16.78 -13.78 -9.69
N ARG A 70 -15.58 -13.32 -9.32
CA ARG A 70 -14.47 -13.16 -10.27
C ARG A 70 -14.00 -14.50 -10.85
N LEU A 71 -13.87 -15.53 -10.02
CA LEU A 71 -13.51 -16.87 -10.48
C LEU A 71 -14.56 -17.45 -11.43
N ALA A 72 -15.85 -17.35 -11.10
CA ALA A 72 -16.92 -17.79 -11.98
C ALA A 72 -16.93 -17.02 -13.31
N ARG A 73 -16.64 -15.71 -13.28
CA ARG A 73 -16.49 -14.94 -14.53
C ARG A 73 -15.28 -15.37 -15.34
N SER A 74 -14.14 -15.60 -14.68
CA SER A 74 -12.93 -16.09 -15.36
C SER A 74 -13.16 -17.41 -16.07
N GLU A 75 -13.95 -18.31 -15.47
CA GLU A 75 -14.34 -19.58 -16.09
C GLU A 75 -15.18 -19.36 -17.34
N ARG A 76 -16.19 -18.47 -17.28
CA ARG A 76 -17.01 -18.16 -18.47
C ARG A 76 -16.21 -17.52 -19.60
N LEU A 77 -15.24 -16.66 -19.27
CA LEU A 77 -14.33 -16.08 -20.25
C LEU A 77 -13.41 -17.14 -20.88
N TYR A 78 -12.91 -18.08 -20.05
CA TYR A 78 -12.03 -19.15 -20.50
C TYR A 78 -12.76 -20.15 -21.40
N THR A 79 -13.99 -20.51 -21.06
CA THR A 79 -14.82 -21.45 -21.85
C THR A 79 -15.45 -20.81 -23.10
N GLY A 80 -15.34 -19.48 -23.24
CA GLY A 80 -15.98 -18.76 -24.36
C GLY A 80 -17.48 -18.50 -24.20
N GLU A 81 -18.06 -18.82 -23.03
CA GLU A 81 -19.44 -18.49 -22.69
C GLU A 81 -19.64 -16.95 -22.56
N GLU A 82 -18.62 -16.23 -22.10
CA GLU A 82 -18.60 -14.78 -22.02
C GLU A 82 -17.48 -14.24 -22.92
N ALA A 83 -17.78 -13.29 -23.78
CA ALA A 83 -16.76 -12.64 -24.59
C ALA A 83 -15.99 -11.59 -23.77
N PRO A 84 -14.66 -11.51 -23.90
CA PRO A 84 -13.89 -10.47 -23.23
C PRO A 84 -14.24 -9.08 -23.79
N VAL A 85 -14.55 -8.15 -22.90
CA VAL A 85 -14.72 -6.73 -23.25
C VAL A 85 -13.40 -6.04 -23.03
N ILE A 86 -12.77 -5.59 -24.11
CA ILE A 86 -11.51 -4.84 -24.04
C ILE A 86 -11.83 -3.36 -23.88
N ASN A 87 -11.58 -2.83 -22.70
CA ASN A 87 -11.71 -1.42 -22.40
C ASN A 87 -10.34 -0.79 -22.24
N GLN A 88 -10.20 0.44 -22.72
CA GLN A 88 -9.02 1.24 -22.38
C GLN A 88 -9.07 1.56 -20.89
N THR A 89 -8.02 1.20 -20.17
CA THR A 89 -7.83 1.52 -18.76
C THR A 89 -6.85 2.68 -18.61
N GLY A 90 -6.81 3.30 -17.43
CA GLY A 90 -5.79 4.31 -17.10
C GLY A 90 -4.42 3.71 -16.76
N GLU A 91 -4.27 2.37 -16.83
CA GLU A 91 -3.02 1.67 -16.49
C GLU A 91 -1.96 1.87 -17.57
N GLU A 92 -0.74 2.17 -17.14
CA GLU A 92 0.36 2.54 -18.04
C GLU A 92 1.29 1.39 -18.42
N GLY A 93 1.04 0.16 -17.98
CA GLY A 93 1.92 -0.99 -18.21
C GLY A 93 2.30 -1.23 -19.67
N VAL A 94 1.33 -1.09 -20.60
CA VAL A 94 1.60 -1.20 -22.04
C VAL A 94 2.50 -0.06 -22.52
N GLN A 95 2.33 1.15 -21.99
CA GLN A 95 3.16 2.30 -22.36
C GLN A 95 4.59 2.15 -21.85
N GLN A 96 4.75 1.61 -20.64
CA GLN A 96 6.06 1.27 -20.06
C GLN A 96 6.77 0.21 -20.92
N MET A 97 6.08 -0.88 -21.31
CA MET A 97 6.64 -1.89 -22.22
C MET A 97 7.09 -1.28 -23.56
N ARG A 98 6.26 -0.41 -24.16
CA ARG A 98 6.63 0.29 -25.40
C ARG A 98 7.87 1.16 -25.24
N ALA A 99 8.02 1.81 -24.09
CA ALA A 99 9.19 2.64 -23.82
C ALA A 99 10.46 1.79 -23.68
N ILE A 100 10.41 0.69 -22.94
CA ILE A 100 11.54 -0.25 -22.80
C ILE A 100 11.96 -0.86 -24.16
N LEU A 101 10.97 -1.10 -25.02
CA LEU A 101 11.24 -1.56 -26.40
C LEU A 101 11.76 -0.45 -27.34
N GLY A 102 12.00 0.76 -26.84
CA GLY A 102 12.51 1.87 -27.64
C GLY A 102 11.50 2.47 -28.62
N LEU A 103 10.21 2.18 -28.50
CA LEU A 103 9.17 2.70 -29.37
C LEU A 103 8.75 4.14 -29.02
N ARG A 104 9.04 4.57 -27.80
CA ARG A 104 8.80 5.91 -27.26
C ARG A 104 9.51 6.07 -25.94
N ASP A 105 9.70 7.29 -25.48
CA ASP A 105 10.06 7.59 -24.11
C ASP A 105 8.80 7.82 -23.27
N LEU A 106 8.89 7.54 -21.96
CA LEU A 106 7.81 7.74 -21.01
C LEU A 106 8.38 8.16 -19.65
N VAL A 107 7.76 9.14 -19.01
CA VAL A 107 8.01 9.45 -17.60
C VAL A 107 6.74 9.15 -16.83
N THR A 108 6.81 8.24 -15.88
CA THR A 108 5.67 7.83 -15.07
C THR A 108 6.10 7.27 -13.72
N ASN A 109 5.13 7.11 -12.82
CA ASN A 109 5.37 6.51 -11.50
C ASN A 109 5.68 5.02 -11.61
N VAL A 110 6.61 4.59 -10.79
CA VAL A 110 7.01 3.18 -10.70
C VAL A 110 7.62 2.89 -9.33
N ASN A 111 7.42 1.66 -8.85
CA ASN A 111 8.11 1.15 -7.68
C ASN A 111 9.51 0.70 -8.06
N VAL A 112 10.52 1.38 -7.56
CA VAL A 112 11.94 1.12 -7.81
C VAL A 112 12.76 1.28 -6.54
N PRO A 113 13.92 0.61 -6.42
CA PRO A 113 14.83 0.86 -5.32
C PRO A 113 15.25 2.33 -5.24
N ASN A 114 15.32 2.86 -4.03
CA ASN A 114 15.86 4.19 -3.80
C ASN A 114 17.36 4.21 -4.10
N LEU A 115 17.75 4.84 -5.18
CA LEU A 115 19.15 5.07 -5.58
C LEU A 115 19.62 6.49 -5.23
N GLY A 116 18.85 7.19 -4.38
CA GLY A 116 19.09 8.58 -3.97
C GLY A 116 18.03 9.56 -4.49
N GLN A 117 17.01 9.09 -5.21
CA GLN A 117 15.91 9.96 -5.68
C GLN A 117 15.09 10.53 -4.51
N ILE A 118 15.06 9.87 -3.36
CA ILE A 118 14.58 10.41 -2.07
C ILE A 118 15.73 10.33 -1.07
N PRO A 119 16.53 11.41 -0.94
CA PRO A 119 17.83 11.35 -0.26
C PRO A 119 17.76 11.10 1.26
N ASN A 120 16.62 11.36 1.89
CA ASN A 120 16.41 11.11 3.32
C ASN A 120 15.69 9.78 3.65
N LEU A 121 15.51 8.89 2.66
CA LEU A 121 15.15 7.50 2.88
C LEU A 121 16.36 6.58 2.63
N PRO A 122 16.39 5.38 3.24
CA PRO A 122 17.48 4.44 3.04
C PRO A 122 17.70 4.08 1.56
N LEU A 123 18.96 3.94 1.15
CA LEU A 123 19.29 3.39 -0.15
C LEU A 123 18.80 1.94 -0.23
N GLY A 124 18.25 1.56 -1.37
CA GLY A 124 17.69 0.22 -1.61
C GLY A 124 16.24 0.04 -1.18
N ALA A 125 15.71 0.89 -0.29
CA ALA A 125 14.28 0.85 0.04
C ALA A 125 13.44 1.04 -1.22
N VAL A 126 12.43 0.21 -1.44
CA VAL A 126 11.54 0.36 -2.59
C VAL A 126 10.61 1.53 -2.37
N VAL A 127 10.64 2.46 -3.31
CA VAL A 127 9.85 3.69 -3.28
C VAL A 127 9.10 3.90 -4.59
N GLU A 128 7.93 4.50 -4.52
CA GLU A 128 7.19 4.93 -5.71
C GLU A 128 7.59 6.36 -6.07
N THR A 129 8.27 6.51 -7.20
CA THR A 129 8.68 7.80 -7.75
C THR A 129 8.52 7.80 -9.26
N ASN A 130 8.57 8.97 -9.87
CA ASN A 130 8.72 9.06 -11.32
C ASN A 130 10.04 8.42 -11.76
N ALA A 131 9.98 7.68 -12.87
CA ALA A 131 11.15 7.23 -13.58
C ALA A 131 11.02 7.52 -15.09
N HIS A 132 12.13 7.77 -15.75
CA HIS A 132 12.22 7.86 -17.19
C HIS A 132 12.47 6.47 -17.77
N PHE A 133 11.53 6.01 -18.57
CA PHE A 133 11.58 4.79 -19.35
C PHE A 133 12.04 5.10 -20.75
N SER A 134 13.07 4.42 -21.22
CA SER A 134 13.58 4.48 -22.60
C SER A 134 14.11 3.11 -23.00
N ALA A 135 14.65 2.96 -24.21
CA ALA A 135 15.20 1.70 -24.68
C ALA A 135 16.13 1.05 -23.64
N ASP A 136 15.77 -0.16 -23.19
CA ASP A 136 16.52 -0.99 -22.23
C ASP A 136 16.86 -0.30 -20.89
N SER A 137 16.10 0.74 -20.50
CA SER A 137 16.45 1.58 -19.36
C SER A 137 15.23 2.07 -18.59
N VAL A 138 15.31 2.00 -17.27
CA VAL A 138 14.40 2.65 -16.33
C VAL A 138 15.25 3.44 -15.32
N ARG A 139 15.18 4.75 -15.38
CA ARG A 139 16.00 5.64 -14.54
C ARG A 139 15.13 6.46 -13.61
N PRO A 140 15.27 6.32 -12.28
CA PRO A 140 14.54 7.15 -11.35
C PRO A 140 14.80 8.64 -11.57
N VAL A 141 13.75 9.43 -11.44
CA VAL A 141 13.83 10.89 -11.46
C VAL A 141 14.00 11.37 -10.01
N PHE A 142 14.91 12.32 -9.80
CA PHE A 142 15.14 12.91 -8.48
C PHE A 142 13.85 13.58 -7.97
N ALA A 143 13.33 13.10 -6.83
CA ALA A 143 12.11 13.59 -6.22
C ALA A 143 12.36 14.63 -5.12
N GLY A 144 13.57 14.65 -4.56
CA GLY A 144 13.92 15.46 -3.41
C GLY A 144 13.64 14.78 -2.08
N PRO A 145 14.04 15.41 -0.96
CA PRO A 145 13.79 14.86 0.35
C PRO A 145 12.29 14.92 0.72
N LEU A 146 11.83 13.93 1.47
CA LEU A 146 10.53 14.03 2.14
C LEU A 146 10.54 15.22 3.12
N PRO A 147 9.47 16.02 3.17
CA PRO A 147 9.32 17.06 4.19
C PRO A 147 9.42 16.50 5.61
N ASP A 148 10.02 17.24 6.53
CA ASP A 148 10.21 16.84 7.92
C ASP A 148 8.91 16.43 8.63
N SER A 149 7.80 17.06 8.26
CA SER A 149 6.47 16.75 8.80
C SER A 149 5.95 15.36 8.38
N ILE A 150 6.41 14.84 7.25
CA ILE A 150 5.95 13.56 6.66
C ILE A 150 6.96 12.45 6.89
N TYR A 151 8.23 12.78 6.95
CA TYR A 151 9.32 11.82 7.10
C TYR A 151 9.07 10.77 8.20
N PRO A 152 8.63 11.12 9.44
CA PRO A 152 8.38 10.14 10.49
C PRO A 152 7.29 9.11 10.14
N LEU A 153 6.27 9.50 9.38
CA LEU A 153 5.21 8.58 8.95
C LEU A 153 5.73 7.58 7.92
N ILE A 154 6.43 8.07 6.91
CA ILE A 154 6.93 7.24 5.80
C ILE A 154 8.11 6.37 6.25
N SER A 155 9.08 6.93 6.98
CA SER A 155 10.28 6.19 7.42
C SER A 155 9.93 5.03 8.35
N ARG A 156 8.94 5.20 9.23
CA ARG A 156 8.44 4.11 10.07
C ARG A 156 7.93 2.94 9.21
N VAL A 157 7.06 3.22 8.25
CA VAL A 157 6.48 2.18 7.37
C VAL A 157 7.55 1.52 6.53
N SER A 158 8.44 2.31 5.92
CA SER A 158 9.57 1.80 5.13
C SER A 158 10.47 0.87 5.97
N GLY A 159 10.80 1.25 7.21
CA GLY A 159 11.59 0.42 8.11
C GLY A 159 10.88 -0.88 8.50
N ILE A 160 9.58 -0.86 8.74
CA ILE A 160 8.78 -2.05 9.04
C ILE A 160 8.76 -3.00 7.82
N GLN A 161 8.54 -2.48 6.64
CA GLN A 161 8.55 -3.29 5.40
C GLN A 161 9.89 -3.96 5.16
N GLU A 162 10.99 -3.25 5.36
CA GLU A 162 12.34 -3.82 5.25
C GLU A 162 12.57 -4.94 6.26
N LEU A 163 12.16 -4.77 7.53
CA LEU A 163 12.24 -5.82 8.54
C LEU A 163 11.42 -7.06 8.15
N ILE A 164 10.24 -6.89 7.55
CA ILE A 164 9.41 -8.00 7.10
C ILE A 164 10.10 -8.75 5.95
N VAL A 165 10.65 -8.03 4.98
CA VAL A 165 11.40 -8.63 3.87
C VAL A 165 12.59 -9.42 4.39
N GLN A 166 13.38 -8.82 5.29
CA GLN A 166 14.54 -9.48 5.85
C GLN A 166 14.15 -10.71 6.70
N ALA A 167 13.10 -10.59 7.52
CA ALA A 167 12.56 -11.73 8.29
C ALA A 167 12.12 -12.88 7.36
N ALA A 168 11.54 -12.55 6.22
CA ALA A 168 11.14 -13.54 5.22
C ALA A 168 12.36 -14.24 4.59
N LEU A 169 13.40 -13.50 4.23
CA LEU A 169 14.62 -14.06 3.63
C LEU A 169 15.39 -14.94 4.63
N ASP A 170 15.49 -14.49 5.88
CA ASP A 170 16.21 -15.20 6.95
C ASP A 170 15.37 -16.30 7.60
N ARG A 171 14.08 -16.38 7.29
CA ARG A 171 13.11 -17.27 7.93
C ARG A 171 13.04 -17.07 9.46
N ASP A 172 13.14 -15.81 9.90
CA ASP A 172 13.14 -15.41 11.30
C ASP A 172 11.77 -14.90 11.73
N LEU A 173 10.98 -15.77 12.39
CA LEU A 173 9.67 -15.42 12.92
C LEU A 173 9.74 -14.40 14.07
N GLU A 174 10.82 -14.36 14.83
CA GLU A 174 10.98 -13.36 15.89
C GLU A 174 11.24 -11.97 15.30
N GLN A 175 11.97 -11.88 14.21
CA GLN A 175 12.13 -10.62 13.47
C GLN A 175 10.80 -10.19 12.83
N ALA A 176 10.02 -11.14 12.27
CA ALA A 176 8.68 -10.86 11.78
C ALA A 176 7.76 -10.33 12.89
N PHE A 177 7.82 -10.90 14.09
CA PHE A 177 7.07 -10.41 15.24
C PHE A 177 7.50 -9.00 15.65
N ARG A 178 8.80 -8.68 15.62
CA ARG A 178 9.27 -7.31 15.88
C ARG A 178 8.67 -6.30 14.90
N ALA A 179 8.62 -6.63 13.61
CA ALA A 179 7.97 -5.80 12.60
C ALA A 179 6.46 -5.66 12.85
N PHE A 180 5.79 -6.78 13.18
CA PHE A 180 4.36 -6.83 13.47
C PHE A 180 3.95 -5.89 14.60
N GLN A 181 4.71 -5.85 15.70
CA GLN A 181 4.44 -4.93 16.83
C GLN A 181 4.62 -3.45 16.49
N MET A 182 5.43 -3.13 15.47
CA MET A 182 5.71 -1.75 15.07
C MET A 182 4.68 -1.19 14.09
N ASP A 183 3.69 -1.98 13.66
CA ASP A 183 2.63 -1.51 12.79
C ASP A 183 1.92 -0.29 13.38
N PRO A 184 1.61 0.75 12.57
CA PRO A 184 0.93 1.96 13.05
C PRO A 184 -0.42 1.69 13.76
N ASN A 185 -1.09 0.59 13.42
CA ASN A 185 -2.37 0.20 13.99
C ASN A 185 -2.24 -0.72 15.22
N MET A 186 -1.03 -1.13 15.58
CA MET A 186 -0.81 -2.00 16.73
C MET A 186 -0.99 -1.20 18.03
N ASN A 187 -2.07 -1.51 18.75
CA ASN A 187 -2.44 -0.88 20.02
C ASN A 187 -2.67 -1.90 21.13
N LEU A 188 -2.22 -3.16 20.94
CA LEU A 188 -2.31 -4.23 21.92
C LEU A 188 -1.14 -4.19 22.91
N SER A 189 -1.36 -4.79 24.10
CA SER A 189 -0.25 -5.10 25.00
C SER A 189 0.73 -6.08 24.35
N MET A 190 2.00 -6.10 24.79
CA MET A 190 3.00 -7.04 24.24
C MET A 190 2.56 -8.50 24.30
N PRO A 191 2.01 -9.02 25.45
CA PRO A 191 1.51 -10.38 25.50
C PRO A 191 0.36 -10.66 24.54
N ASP A 192 -0.58 -9.71 24.38
CA ASP A 192 -1.70 -9.87 23.47
C ASP A 192 -1.27 -9.80 22.00
N ALA A 193 -0.34 -8.90 21.66
CA ALA A 193 0.24 -8.83 20.33
C ALA A 193 0.97 -10.14 19.96
N ARG A 194 1.71 -10.73 20.93
CA ARG A 194 2.36 -12.02 20.72
C ARG A 194 1.34 -13.13 20.49
N LYS A 195 0.31 -13.21 21.30
CA LYS A 195 -0.76 -14.19 21.15
C LYS A 195 -1.44 -14.07 19.78
N LEU A 196 -1.78 -12.84 19.37
CA LEU A 196 -2.37 -12.59 18.05
C LEU A 196 -1.44 -13.04 16.92
N PHE A 197 -0.16 -12.69 16.99
CA PHE A 197 0.84 -13.10 16.00
C PHE A 197 0.94 -14.63 15.88
N ASP A 198 1.05 -15.34 17.01
CA ASP A 198 1.16 -16.80 17.04
C ASP A 198 -0.09 -17.46 16.46
N GLU A 199 -1.30 -16.95 16.77
CA GLU A 199 -2.54 -17.40 16.16
C GLU A 199 -2.58 -17.18 14.64
N MET A 200 -2.10 -16.03 14.16
CA MET A 200 -2.02 -15.73 12.72
C MET A 200 -1.05 -16.68 12.01
N ILE A 201 0.12 -16.93 12.60
CA ILE A 201 1.11 -17.86 12.05
C ILE A 201 0.53 -19.28 11.99
N GLU A 202 -0.09 -19.77 13.06
CA GLU A 202 -0.68 -21.11 13.07
C GLU A 202 -1.81 -21.25 12.02
N ASN A 203 -2.68 -20.26 11.91
CA ASN A 203 -3.76 -20.26 10.92
C ASN A 203 -3.28 -20.21 9.46
N THR A 204 -2.08 -19.69 9.22
CA THR A 204 -1.48 -19.58 7.88
C THR A 204 -0.34 -20.57 7.63
N LYS A 205 -0.01 -21.41 8.59
CA LYS A 205 1.12 -22.35 8.59
C LYS A 205 1.23 -23.20 7.32
N LYS A 206 0.10 -23.65 6.77
CA LYS A 206 0.08 -24.43 5.52
C LYS A 206 0.66 -23.67 4.32
N TYR A 207 0.72 -22.34 4.38
CA TYR A 207 1.31 -21.48 3.34
C TYR A 207 2.76 -21.07 3.68
N LEU A 208 3.18 -21.32 4.90
CA LEU A 208 4.48 -20.94 5.46
C LEU A 208 5.40 -22.16 5.66
N GLY A 209 5.21 -23.25 4.91
CA GLY A 209 5.92 -24.51 5.11
C GLY A 209 7.45 -24.36 5.18
N MET A 210 8.01 -23.39 4.43
CA MET A 210 9.45 -23.13 4.41
C MET A 210 10.02 -22.59 5.73
N TYR A 211 9.16 -22.12 6.64
CA TYR A 211 9.57 -21.57 7.95
C TYR A 211 9.53 -22.59 9.07
N PHE A 212 9.01 -23.79 8.81
CA PHE A 212 8.79 -24.84 9.81
C PHE A 212 9.53 -26.15 9.50
N ASN A 213 10.40 -26.15 8.49
CA ASN A 213 11.23 -27.28 8.09
C ASN A 213 12.65 -27.15 8.65
#